data_e4397414bd3d61cae97fc75e453009c4
#
_entry.id   e4397414bd3d61cae97fc75e453009c4
#
_cell.length_a   1.000
_cell.length_b   1.000
_cell.length_c   1.000
_cell.angle_alpha   90.00
_cell.angle_beta   90.00
_cell.angle_gamma   90.00
#
_symmetry.space_group_name_H-M   'P 1'
#
loop_
_entity.id
_entity.type
_entity.pdbx_description
1 polymer ?
#
loop_
_entity_poly.entity_id
_entity_poly.type
_entity_poly.pdbx_seq_one_letter_code
_entity_poly.pdbx_strand_id
1 'polypeptide(L)'
;MKLTDHVEHIRQLIDQAFNNRLGRMGLNSSQSLPIESIPAEYKSDRRRIETIREVFIKETGSPKDAYEKLVEELNFTLFNRLAALKVMEAHTLHPEIITRRDTHGGRSFSHLAWLEQNPNGRTMEAEGLIPFIEDQFNKISSDIPLFGLNHPYHLLPTAIELKGIIEAFNEVEID
;
A
#
# COMPACT_ATOMS: atom_id res chain seq x y z
N MET A 1 10.25 14.63 16.98
CA MET A 1 9.26 15.01 15.93
C MET A 1 7.85 14.80 16.51
N LYS A 2 6.96 15.75 16.28
CA LYS A 2 5.59 15.63 16.78
C LYS A 2 4.80 14.59 15.96
N LEU A 3 3.75 14.02 16.55
CA LEU A 3 2.90 13.04 15.87
C LEU A 3 2.35 13.59 14.55
N THR A 4 1.91 14.86 14.54
CA THR A 4 1.41 15.52 13.32
C THR A 4 2.45 15.56 12.21
N ASP A 5 3.73 15.75 12.55
CA ASP A 5 4.84 15.78 11.59
C ASP A 5 5.09 14.38 11.00
N HIS A 6 5.02 13.35 11.83
CA HIS A 6 5.13 11.96 11.38
C HIS A 6 3.98 11.60 10.42
N VAL A 7 2.76 11.96 10.77
CA VAL A 7 1.57 11.69 9.93
C VAL A 7 1.71 12.40 8.58
N GLU A 8 2.13 13.66 8.57
CA GLU A 8 2.34 14.42 7.35
C GLU A 8 3.43 13.78 6.48
N HIS A 9 4.55 13.38 7.08
CA HIS A 9 5.63 12.72 6.37
C HIS A 9 5.16 11.39 5.74
N ILE A 10 4.45 10.57 6.49
CA ILE A 10 3.90 9.30 5.99
C ILE A 10 2.94 9.53 4.83
N ARG A 11 2.05 10.52 4.95
CA ARG A 11 1.12 10.87 3.88
C ARG A 11 1.84 11.30 2.60
N GLN A 12 2.91 12.07 2.72
CA GLN A 12 3.73 12.49 1.58
C GLN A 12 4.39 11.29 0.90
N LEU A 13 4.94 10.34 1.67
CA LEU A 13 5.54 9.12 1.12
C LEU A 13 4.51 8.28 0.37
N ILE A 14 3.33 8.12 0.92
CA ILE A 14 2.24 7.36 0.30
C ILE A 14 1.78 8.04 -0.99
N ASP A 15 1.57 9.35 -0.95
CA ASP A 15 1.15 10.13 -2.12
C ASP A 15 2.16 10.02 -3.26
N GLN A 16 3.43 10.19 -2.96
CA GLN A 16 4.48 10.04 -3.95
C GLN A 16 4.53 8.63 -4.53
N ALA A 17 4.40 7.62 -3.69
CA ALA A 17 4.41 6.22 -4.09
C ALA A 17 3.26 5.90 -5.07
N PHE A 18 2.05 6.37 -4.80
CA PHE A 18 0.91 6.13 -5.68
C PHE A 18 0.98 6.95 -6.98
N ASN A 19 1.45 8.19 -6.93
CA ASN A 19 1.69 8.95 -8.16
C ASN A 19 2.70 8.22 -9.06
N ASN A 20 3.77 7.67 -8.49
CA ASN A 20 4.75 6.86 -9.22
C ASN A 20 4.11 5.57 -9.76
N ARG A 21 3.32 4.89 -8.93
CA ARG A 21 2.65 3.64 -9.30
C ARG A 21 1.70 3.82 -10.47
N LEU A 22 0.88 4.87 -10.42
CA LEU A 22 -0.05 5.22 -11.50
C LEU A 22 0.70 5.64 -12.77
N GLY A 23 1.79 6.39 -12.62
CA GLY A 23 2.63 6.78 -13.75
C GLY A 23 3.20 5.56 -14.49
N ARG A 24 3.62 4.52 -13.78
CA ARG A 24 4.10 3.25 -14.39
C ARG A 24 2.97 2.54 -15.14
N MET A 25 1.73 2.76 -14.76
CA MET A 25 0.55 2.26 -15.46
C MET A 25 0.07 3.17 -16.59
N GLY A 26 0.80 4.26 -16.86
CA GLY A 26 0.46 5.22 -17.91
C GLY A 26 -0.67 6.18 -17.56
N LEU A 27 -0.96 6.36 -16.27
CA LEU A 27 -2.00 7.27 -15.79
C LEU A 27 -1.40 8.48 -15.11
N ASN A 28 -1.85 9.68 -15.51
CA ASN A 28 -1.51 10.92 -14.83
C ASN A 28 -2.70 11.89 -14.87
N SER A 29 -2.51 13.09 -14.34
CA SER A 29 -3.58 14.09 -14.22
C SER A 29 -4.15 14.57 -15.57
N SER A 30 -3.41 14.43 -16.66
CA SER A 30 -3.80 14.96 -17.96
C SER A 30 -4.14 13.89 -18.98
N GLN A 31 -3.62 12.66 -18.84
CA GLN A 31 -3.77 11.64 -19.88
C GLN A 31 -3.77 10.21 -19.33
N SER A 32 -4.27 9.32 -20.17
CA SER A 32 -4.22 7.88 -20.02
C SER A 32 -3.54 7.33 -21.26
N LEU A 33 -2.35 6.76 -21.12
CA LEU A 33 -1.63 6.17 -22.24
C LEU A 33 -2.35 4.90 -22.75
N PRO A 34 -2.22 4.54 -24.05
CA PRO A 34 -2.79 3.29 -24.55
C PRO A 34 -2.28 2.08 -23.76
N ILE A 35 -3.18 1.14 -23.46
CA ILE A 35 -2.84 -0.04 -22.67
C ILE A 35 -1.74 -0.89 -23.34
N GLU A 36 -1.65 -0.85 -24.66
CA GLU A 36 -0.64 -1.58 -25.41
C GLU A 36 0.79 -1.10 -25.13
N SER A 37 0.93 0.18 -24.68
CA SER A 37 2.22 0.77 -24.36
C SER A 37 2.67 0.50 -22.93
N ILE A 38 1.84 -0.14 -22.11
CA ILE A 38 2.10 -0.43 -20.71
C ILE A 38 2.80 -1.80 -20.59
N PRO A 39 3.81 -1.96 -19.72
CA PRO A 39 4.38 -3.28 -19.45
C PRO A 39 3.31 -4.29 -19.04
N ALA A 40 3.45 -5.53 -19.52
CA ALA A 40 2.47 -6.59 -19.35
C ALA A 40 2.09 -6.82 -17.88
N GLU A 41 3.07 -6.71 -16.98
CA GLU A 41 2.89 -6.89 -15.54
C GLU A 41 1.96 -5.87 -14.88
N TYR A 42 1.75 -4.71 -15.50
CA TYR A 42 0.88 -3.65 -14.97
C TYR A 42 -0.51 -3.61 -15.60
N LYS A 43 -0.74 -4.39 -16.65
CA LYS A 43 -2.00 -4.29 -17.42
C LYS A 43 -3.24 -4.63 -16.63
N SER A 44 -3.18 -5.66 -15.80
CA SER A 44 -4.33 -6.07 -14.99
C SER A 44 -4.76 -4.98 -14.02
N ASP A 45 -3.84 -4.44 -13.25
CA ASP A 45 -4.13 -3.33 -12.33
C ASP A 45 -4.55 -2.08 -13.09
N ARG A 46 -3.91 -1.78 -14.22
CA ARG A 46 -4.27 -0.65 -15.07
C ARG A 46 -5.74 -0.73 -15.51
N ARG A 47 -6.21 -1.88 -15.97
CA ARG A 47 -7.61 -2.04 -16.40
C ARG A 47 -8.58 -1.78 -15.27
N ARG A 48 -8.29 -2.32 -14.10
CA ARG A 48 -9.12 -2.16 -12.91
C ARG A 48 -9.18 -0.70 -12.45
N ILE A 49 -8.04 -0.05 -12.37
CA ILE A 49 -7.93 1.35 -11.92
C ILE A 49 -8.52 2.31 -12.96
N GLU A 50 -8.32 2.05 -14.25
CA GLU A 50 -8.90 2.88 -15.31
C GLU A 50 -10.43 2.88 -15.28
N THR A 51 -11.05 1.75 -14.97
CA THR A 51 -12.50 1.66 -14.80
C THR A 51 -12.99 2.60 -13.70
N ILE A 52 -12.28 2.66 -12.59
CA ILE A 52 -12.59 3.59 -11.48
C ILE A 52 -12.37 5.04 -11.92
N ARG A 53 -11.28 5.31 -12.62
CA ARG A 53 -10.97 6.64 -13.16
C ARG A 53 -12.09 7.14 -14.08
N GLU A 54 -12.59 6.29 -14.97
CA GLU A 54 -13.69 6.65 -15.88
C GLU A 54 -14.95 7.04 -15.11
N VAL A 55 -15.30 6.32 -14.06
CA VAL A 55 -16.43 6.69 -13.19
C VAL A 55 -16.19 8.07 -12.56
N PHE A 56 -14.98 8.33 -12.07
CA PHE A 56 -14.64 9.61 -11.45
C PHE A 56 -14.65 10.76 -12.47
N ILE A 57 -14.26 10.50 -13.72
CA ILE A 57 -14.36 11.53 -14.78
C ILE A 57 -15.83 11.93 -14.99
N LYS A 58 -16.76 10.96 -14.99
CA LYS A 58 -18.19 11.25 -15.11
C LYS A 58 -18.72 12.04 -13.92
N GLU A 59 -18.25 11.72 -12.72
CA GLU A 59 -18.69 12.40 -11.49
C GLU A 59 -18.14 13.82 -11.38
N THR A 60 -16.85 14.01 -11.70
CA THR A 60 -16.16 15.30 -11.52
C THR A 60 -16.18 16.18 -12.76
N GLY A 61 -16.41 15.60 -13.94
CA GLY A 61 -16.38 16.30 -15.21
C GLY A 61 -14.99 16.64 -15.75
N SER A 62 -13.92 16.16 -15.10
CA SER A 62 -12.54 16.51 -15.44
C SER A 62 -11.58 15.35 -15.21
N PRO A 63 -10.71 15.00 -16.19
CA PRO A 63 -9.67 14.01 -15.97
C PRO A 63 -8.71 14.37 -14.84
N LYS A 64 -8.40 15.65 -14.67
CA LYS A 64 -7.53 16.14 -13.59
C LYS A 64 -8.16 15.89 -12.23
N ASP A 65 -9.42 16.29 -12.04
CA ASP A 65 -10.12 16.12 -10.77
C ASP A 65 -10.35 14.63 -10.47
N ALA A 66 -10.63 13.85 -11.49
CA ALA A 66 -10.77 12.39 -11.37
C ALA A 66 -9.47 11.74 -10.90
N TYR A 67 -8.33 12.15 -11.45
CA TYR A 67 -7.02 11.65 -11.03
C TYR A 67 -6.72 12.02 -9.57
N GLU A 68 -6.96 13.27 -9.20
CA GLU A 68 -6.77 13.73 -7.81
C GLU A 68 -7.62 12.92 -6.82
N LYS A 69 -8.89 12.69 -7.18
CA LYS A 69 -9.79 11.86 -6.38
C LYS A 69 -9.31 10.42 -6.27
N LEU A 70 -8.84 9.84 -7.35
CA LEU A 70 -8.29 8.48 -7.36
C LEU A 70 -7.08 8.36 -6.45
N VAL A 71 -6.13 9.26 -6.55
CA VAL A 71 -4.94 9.28 -5.70
C VAL A 71 -5.33 9.45 -4.24
N GLU A 72 -6.26 10.34 -3.94
CA GLU A 72 -6.75 10.56 -2.57
C GLU A 72 -7.35 9.30 -1.97
N GLU A 73 -8.17 8.57 -2.73
CA GLU A 73 -8.79 7.31 -2.26
C GLU A 73 -7.75 6.21 -2.05
N LEU A 74 -6.77 6.09 -2.93
CA LEU A 74 -5.68 5.13 -2.77
C LEU A 74 -4.81 5.46 -1.54
N ASN A 75 -4.47 6.72 -1.37
CA ASN A 75 -3.70 7.21 -0.24
C ASN A 75 -4.41 6.91 1.08
N PHE A 76 -5.68 7.26 1.15
CA PHE A 76 -6.53 7.08 2.33
C PHE A 76 -6.65 5.60 2.71
N THR A 77 -6.87 4.73 1.73
CA THR A 77 -7.03 3.30 1.97
C THR A 77 -5.76 2.68 2.55
N LEU A 78 -4.61 2.94 1.96
CA LEU A 78 -3.35 2.38 2.45
C LEU A 78 -2.98 2.97 3.82
N PHE A 79 -3.09 4.29 3.98
CA PHE A 79 -2.81 4.93 5.27
C PHE A 79 -3.65 4.31 6.38
N ASN A 80 -4.96 4.16 6.17
CA ASN A 80 -5.86 3.61 7.18
C ASN A 80 -5.54 2.16 7.52
N ARG A 81 -5.19 1.34 6.52
CA ARG A 81 -4.77 -0.04 6.76
C ARG A 81 -3.54 -0.11 7.65
N LEU A 82 -2.50 0.64 7.31
CA LEU A 82 -1.24 0.61 8.06
C LEU A 82 -1.38 1.27 9.44
N ALA A 83 -2.16 2.35 9.54
CA ALA A 83 -2.44 2.99 10.82
C ALA A 83 -3.22 2.05 11.76
N ALA A 84 -4.21 1.32 11.23
CA ALA A 84 -4.95 0.34 12.00
C ALA A 84 -4.04 -0.78 12.52
N LEU A 85 -3.15 -1.29 11.67
CA LEU A 85 -2.15 -2.29 12.09
C LEU A 85 -1.24 -1.74 13.17
N LYS A 86 -0.74 -0.51 13.00
CA LYS A 86 0.13 0.13 13.98
C LYS A 86 -0.50 0.18 15.36
N VAL A 87 -1.78 0.59 15.43
CA VAL A 87 -2.54 0.68 16.69
C VAL A 87 -2.78 -0.71 17.28
N MET A 88 -3.26 -1.65 16.46
CA MET A 88 -3.53 -3.02 16.94
C MET A 88 -2.27 -3.71 17.45
N GLU A 89 -1.13 -3.52 16.78
CA GLU A 89 0.13 -4.11 17.20
C GLU A 89 0.66 -3.47 18.50
N ALA A 90 0.54 -2.15 18.62
CA ALA A 90 0.95 -1.43 19.82
C ALA A 90 0.17 -1.87 21.07
N HIS A 91 -1.10 -2.25 20.90
CA HIS A 91 -1.96 -2.74 21.98
C HIS A 91 -2.04 -4.27 22.06
N THR A 92 -1.15 -4.98 21.39
CA THR A 92 -1.06 -6.45 21.38
C THR A 92 -2.36 -7.15 20.95
N LEU A 93 -3.15 -6.48 20.13
CA LEU A 93 -4.41 -7.03 19.59
C LEU A 93 -4.19 -7.90 18.35
N HIS A 94 -3.01 -7.82 17.75
CA HIS A 94 -2.63 -8.58 16.57
C HIS A 94 -1.11 -8.86 16.60
N PRO A 95 -0.64 -10.02 16.09
CA PRO A 95 0.79 -10.25 15.89
C PRO A 95 1.42 -9.18 15.00
N GLU A 96 2.66 -8.83 15.27
CA GLU A 96 3.36 -7.75 14.57
C GLU A 96 3.58 -8.07 13.10
N ILE A 97 2.95 -7.31 12.22
CA ILE A 97 3.09 -7.39 10.76
C ILE A 97 4.01 -6.29 10.25
N ILE A 98 3.84 -5.06 10.76
CA ILE A 98 4.62 -3.90 10.33
C ILE A 98 5.61 -3.42 11.37
N THR A 99 5.43 -3.76 12.65
CA THR A 99 6.40 -3.42 13.70
C THR A 99 7.62 -4.29 13.57
N ARG A 100 8.78 -3.65 13.33
CA ARG A 100 10.06 -4.33 13.12
C ARG A 100 10.86 -4.40 14.41
N ARG A 101 11.61 -5.48 14.58
CA ARG A 101 12.45 -5.73 15.76
C ARG A 101 13.86 -6.15 15.35
N ASP A 102 14.87 -5.61 16.02
CA ASP A 102 16.25 -6.03 15.82
C ASP A 102 16.44 -7.53 16.15
N THR A 103 15.69 -8.01 17.15
CA THR A 103 15.68 -9.44 17.52
C THR A 103 15.17 -10.36 16.39
N HIS A 104 14.50 -9.81 15.39
CA HIS A 104 14.05 -10.52 14.20
C HIS A 104 14.83 -10.12 12.94
N GLY A 105 16.04 -9.60 13.13
CA GLY A 105 16.90 -9.18 12.02
C GLY A 105 16.34 -7.97 11.27
N GLY A 106 15.61 -7.09 11.94
CA GLY A 106 14.99 -5.92 11.31
C GLY A 106 13.67 -6.23 10.61
N ARG A 107 13.12 -7.42 10.82
CA ARG A 107 11.81 -7.85 10.29
C ARG A 107 10.75 -7.77 11.36
N SER A 108 9.49 -7.81 10.95
CA SER A 108 8.40 -8.06 11.89
C SER A 108 8.38 -9.54 12.27
N PHE A 109 7.76 -9.85 13.40
CA PHE A 109 7.54 -11.24 13.83
C PHE A 109 6.83 -12.05 12.75
N SER A 110 5.74 -11.54 12.21
CA SER A 110 4.95 -12.24 11.21
C SER A 110 5.70 -12.42 9.89
N HIS A 111 6.53 -11.44 9.49
CA HIS A 111 7.32 -11.56 8.27
C HIS A 111 8.37 -12.66 8.39
N LEU A 112 9.05 -12.73 9.53
CA LEU A 112 10.01 -13.81 9.77
C LEU A 112 9.35 -15.18 9.73
N ALA A 113 8.19 -15.32 10.38
CA ALA A 113 7.41 -16.57 10.36
C ALA A 113 6.95 -16.93 8.94
N TRP A 114 6.52 -15.94 8.16
CA TRP A 114 6.10 -16.14 6.78
C TRP A 114 7.27 -16.63 5.91
N LEU A 115 8.47 -16.09 6.09
CA LEU A 115 9.67 -16.50 5.36
C LEU A 115 10.08 -17.95 5.67
N GLU A 116 9.84 -18.42 6.88
CA GLU A 116 10.09 -19.82 7.25
C GLU A 116 9.17 -20.78 6.47
N GLN A 117 7.94 -20.36 6.20
CA GLN A 117 6.97 -21.14 5.41
C GLN A 117 7.08 -20.87 3.92
N ASN A 118 7.67 -19.76 3.52
CA ASN A 118 7.83 -19.33 2.13
C ASN A 118 9.31 -18.97 1.86
N PRO A 119 10.21 -19.98 1.87
CA PRO A 119 11.66 -19.70 1.78
C PRO A 119 12.07 -18.98 0.51
N ASN A 120 11.32 -19.14 -0.60
CA ASN A 120 11.57 -18.41 -1.84
C ASN A 120 11.42 -16.91 -1.69
N GLY A 121 10.67 -16.46 -0.70
CA GLY A 121 10.51 -15.04 -0.40
C GLY A 121 11.83 -14.34 -0.09
N ARG A 122 12.82 -15.06 0.44
CA ARG A 122 14.13 -14.48 0.80
C ARG A 122 14.89 -13.92 -0.39
N THR A 123 14.65 -14.42 -1.58
CA THR A 123 15.30 -13.95 -2.82
C THR A 123 14.45 -12.95 -3.59
N MET A 124 13.22 -12.70 -3.15
CA MET A 124 12.34 -11.70 -3.75
C MET A 124 12.69 -10.30 -3.23
N GLU A 125 12.25 -9.28 -3.95
CA GLU A 125 12.47 -7.89 -3.58
C GLU A 125 11.92 -7.60 -2.17
N ALA A 126 12.73 -6.94 -1.33
CA ALA A 126 12.41 -6.68 0.08
C ALA A 126 11.97 -7.94 0.84
N GLU A 127 12.59 -9.08 0.53
CA GLU A 127 12.29 -10.39 1.14
C GLU A 127 10.81 -10.78 1.03
N GLY A 128 10.22 -10.55 -0.15
CA GLY A 128 8.84 -10.91 -0.40
C GLY A 128 7.82 -10.06 0.35
N LEU A 129 8.15 -8.79 0.64
CA LEU A 129 7.27 -7.89 1.40
C LEU A 129 5.87 -7.78 0.79
N ILE A 130 5.75 -7.64 -0.55
CA ILE A 130 4.45 -7.51 -1.21
C ILE A 130 3.58 -8.75 -1.03
N PRO A 131 4.02 -9.97 -1.43
CA PRO A 131 3.19 -11.16 -1.21
C PRO A 131 2.93 -11.44 0.27
N PHE A 132 3.88 -11.13 1.16
CA PHE A 132 3.67 -11.25 2.60
C PHE A 132 2.52 -10.35 3.06
N ILE A 133 2.57 -9.06 2.73
CA ILE A 133 1.52 -8.09 3.13
C ILE A 133 0.17 -8.49 2.53
N GLU A 134 0.12 -8.92 1.27
CA GLU A 134 -1.12 -9.37 0.65
C GLU A 134 -1.71 -10.59 1.38
N ASP A 135 -0.87 -11.57 1.75
CA ASP A 135 -1.33 -12.72 2.54
C ASP A 135 -1.90 -12.28 3.90
N GLN A 136 -1.24 -11.34 4.59
CA GLN A 136 -1.73 -10.83 5.86
C GLN A 136 -3.04 -10.07 5.71
N PHE A 137 -3.13 -9.19 4.72
CA PHE A 137 -4.36 -8.45 4.44
C PHE A 137 -5.50 -9.38 4.13
N ASN A 138 -5.26 -10.40 3.32
CA ASN A 138 -6.28 -11.40 3.00
C ASN A 138 -6.81 -12.12 4.25
N LYS A 139 -5.93 -12.49 5.17
CA LYS A 139 -6.33 -13.13 6.43
C LYS A 139 -7.14 -12.19 7.32
N ILE A 140 -6.75 -10.93 7.43
CA ILE A 140 -7.45 -9.94 8.24
C ILE A 140 -8.81 -9.58 7.63
N SER A 141 -8.94 -9.63 6.31
CA SER A 141 -10.14 -9.21 5.60
C SER A 141 -11.40 -9.98 5.98
N SER A 142 -11.28 -11.19 6.50
CA SER A 142 -12.44 -11.96 6.98
C SER A 142 -13.13 -11.28 8.16
N ASP A 143 -12.38 -10.54 8.98
CA ASP A 143 -12.90 -9.81 10.13
C ASP A 143 -13.04 -8.30 9.85
N ILE A 144 -12.14 -7.74 9.06
CA ILE A 144 -12.08 -6.30 8.75
C ILE A 144 -12.05 -6.10 7.22
N PRO A 145 -13.21 -5.85 6.59
CA PRO A 145 -13.31 -5.74 5.13
C PRO A 145 -12.41 -4.68 4.48
N LEU A 146 -12.00 -3.67 5.21
CA LEU A 146 -11.04 -2.66 4.73
C LEU A 146 -9.77 -3.30 4.15
N PHE A 147 -9.34 -4.45 4.68
CA PHE A 147 -8.12 -5.14 4.25
C PHE A 147 -8.31 -6.04 3.03
N GLY A 148 -9.52 -6.15 2.49
CA GLY A 148 -9.80 -7.04 1.36
C GLY A 148 -8.96 -6.74 0.13
N LEU A 149 -8.44 -7.79 -0.51
CA LEU A 149 -7.75 -7.66 -1.79
C LEU A 149 -8.72 -7.30 -2.92
N ASN A 150 -10.01 -7.53 -2.71
CA ASN A 150 -11.09 -7.14 -3.61
C ASN A 150 -11.66 -5.74 -3.32
N HIS A 151 -11.09 -5.03 -2.33
CA HIS A 151 -11.47 -3.64 -2.06
C HIS A 151 -11.22 -2.78 -3.32
N PRO A 152 -12.15 -1.86 -3.70
CA PRO A 152 -12.01 -1.05 -4.91
C PRO A 152 -10.69 -0.30 -5.01
N TYR A 153 -10.17 0.17 -3.88
CA TYR A 153 -8.92 0.94 -3.82
C TYR A 153 -7.73 0.12 -3.32
N HIS A 154 -7.83 -1.22 -3.46
CA HIS A 154 -6.67 -2.06 -3.17
C HIS A 154 -5.64 -1.90 -4.29
N LEU A 155 -4.51 -1.33 -3.95
CA LEU A 155 -3.32 -1.24 -4.78
C LEU A 155 -2.14 -1.03 -3.83
N LEU A 156 -1.05 -1.72 -4.06
CA LEU A 156 0.16 -1.54 -3.27
C LEU A 156 1.22 -0.80 -4.08
N PRO A 157 2.03 0.04 -3.42
CA PRO A 157 3.26 0.58 -4.01
C PRO A 157 4.24 -0.54 -4.36
N THR A 158 5.39 -0.19 -4.92
CA THR A 158 6.48 -1.17 -5.07
C THR A 158 6.98 -1.64 -3.71
N ALA A 159 7.68 -2.77 -3.68
CA ALA A 159 8.23 -3.32 -2.44
C ALA A 159 9.14 -2.32 -1.72
N ILE A 160 10.00 -1.62 -2.45
CA ILE A 160 10.92 -0.62 -1.87
C ILE A 160 10.16 0.57 -1.30
N GLU A 161 9.17 1.07 -2.03
CA GLU A 161 8.33 2.18 -1.56
C GLU A 161 7.53 1.79 -0.32
N LEU A 162 6.91 0.62 -0.33
CA LEU A 162 6.16 0.11 0.82
C LEU A 162 7.06 -0.09 2.04
N LYS A 163 8.28 -0.61 1.83
CA LYS A 163 9.27 -0.74 2.90
C LYS A 163 9.57 0.60 3.55
N GLY A 164 9.80 1.64 2.76
CA GLY A 164 10.05 2.99 3.28
C GLY A 164 8.86 3.57 4.05
N ILE A 165 7.64 3.32 3.60
CA ILE A 165 6.43 3.74 4.29
C ILE A 165 6.31 3.03 5.65
N ILE A 166 6.55 1.71 5.68
CA ILE A 166 6.53 0.93 6.93
C ILE A 166 7.62 1.42 7.89
N GLU A 167 8.81 1.72 7.39
CA GLU A 167 9.87 2.31 8.20
C GLU A 167 9.44 3.61 8.87
N ALA A 168 8.74 4.47 8.13
CA ALA A 168 8.21 5.72 8.67
C ALA A 168 7.16 5.47 9.78
N PHE A 169 6.31 4.44 9.63
CA PHE A 169 5.39 4.03 10.69
C PHE A 169 6.13 3.52 11.92
N ASN A 170 7.29 2.87 11.76
CA ASN A 170 8.09 2.39 12.89
C ASN A 170 8.74 3.52 13.71
N GLU A 171 8.87 4.71 13.14
CA GLU A 171 9.35 5.89 13.86
C GLU A 171 8.28 6.52 14.75
N VAL A 172 7.01 6.15 14.58
CA VAL A 172 5.90 6.66 15.39
C VAL A 172 5.79 5.86 16.68
N GLU A 173 5.79 6.56 17.80
CA GLU A 173 5.54 5.96 19.11
C GLU A 173 4.06 6.12 19.48
N ILE A 174 3.44 5.04 19.96
CA ILE A 174 2.05 5.03 20.43
C ILE A 174 2.06 4.67 21.90
N ASP A 175 1.47 5.55 22.71
CA ASP A 175 1.32 5.38 24.15
C ASP A 175 0.16 4.43 24.50
#